data_1b5147ab43de7d211aa11910779b4a0e
#
_entry.id   1b5147ab43de7d211aa11910779b4a0e
#
_cell.length_a   1.000
_cell.length_b   1.000
_cell.length_c   1.000
_cell.angle_alpha   90.00
_cell.angle_beta   90.00
_cell.angle_gamma   90.00
#
_symmetry.space_group_name_H-M   'P 1'
#
loop_
_entity.id
_entity.type
_entity.pdbx_description
1 polymer ?
#
loop_
_entity_poly.entity_id
_entity_poly.type
_entity_poly.pdbx_seq_one_letter_code
_entity_poly.pdbx_strand_id
1 'polypeptide(L)'
;EHIGDLLAIVYDGKVESAPRIQSEIPDGHARITHGQGTDLKVAVEQAALLNSGALPVPLKVVAQTEVEPTLGADSIRSAKIAGIIGLGAVLVFMLGYYLLPGFLADLALLFYALLSFAIFKLIHVTLTLPGIAGYILSIGMAVDANILIFERLKEELKSGKTLHAAIDAGFKRAFTSIFDSNMSTIITCIILGWFGTGPIRGFALVLAIGVLVSMFTAITVTRTILHVVVNWPWAQQEWLFGVRRSWVARENKPGLNIIGRRNLYFALSGLVVVPGLIFLLMGGLKKGLDFTGGTLLDFNFTQPVSAGQIRRALAPAKLEDVSIQLAGATRGTEVFIKTKELDEPTKQKVVSLIQSRFKGATLRSVDTVGGVISRELTRKAFLSVLFASIAIGVYLSFRFAPGGFVSGLKYGVTAVIALIHDVLVVTGIFAIMGKFAGWQIDSLFVTAMLTIIGFSVHDTIVIFDRIRENLKNRTKDDVFEDIVNRSVNQTLARSINTSLTVILTLLALVIWGGPVIRLFVVAMLIGVITGTYSSIFNASPLLVVWEQIAAKRRRAALVAATTAKRPADVRLRPTPSPSASQKPATEVPSTPAAAVAGDGASAAASSAAKSASKPKPKPKKAKSKRRF
;
A
#
# COMPACT_ATOMS: atom_id res chain seq x y z
N GLU A 1 -36.51 14.47 63.43
CA GLU A 1 -37.82 13.80 63.24
C GLU A 1 -37.73 12.46 62.47
N HIS A 2 -36.69 12.24 61.65
CA HIS A 2 -36.54 11.05 60.82
C HIS A 2 -35.51 10.03 61.30
N ILE A 3 -35.09 10.11 62.58
CA ILE A 3 -34.17 9.11 63.15
C ILE A 3 -34.89 7.75 63.18
N GLY A 4 -34.30 6.73 62.55
CA GLY A 4 -34.89 5.40 62.41
C GLY A 4 -35.50 5.11 61.04
N ASP A 5 -35.71 6.15 60.22
CA ASP A 5 -36.22 5.97 58.83
C ASP A 5 -35.15 5.50 57.88
N LEU A 6 -35.57 4.96 56.73
CA LEU A 6 -34.67 4.55 55.64
C LEU A 6 -34.40 5.74 54.71
N LEU A 7 -33.14 6.06 54.50
CA LEU A 7 -32.70 7.05 53.51
C LEU A 7 -32.29 6.31 52.25
N ALA A 8 -33.15 6.32 51.24
CA ALA A 8 -32.82 5.70 49.98
C ALA A 8 -31.78 6.54 49.19
N ILE A 9 -30.66 5.91 48.84
CA ILE A 9 -29.68 6.48 47.94
C ILE A 9 -30.03 5.99 46.54
N VAL A 10 -30.50 6.91 45.72
CA VAL A 10 -30.94 6.60 44.34
C VAL A 10 -29.90 7.08 43.36
N TYR A 11 -29.39 6.17 42.54
CA TYR A 11 -28.44 6.47 41.46
C TYR A 11 -29.05 5.97 40.15
N ASP A 12 -29.13 6.84 39.15
CA ASP A 12 -29.71 6.55 37.82
C ASP A 12 -31.11 5.89 37.90
N GLY A 13 -31.95 6.39 38.78
CA GLY A 13 -33.33 5.89 38.97
C GLY A 13 -33.45 4.53 39.69
N LYS A 14 -32.34 3.93 40.13
CA LYS A 14 -32.30 2.70 40.95
C LYS A 14 -31.90 3.00 42.37
N VAL A 15 -32.54 2.34 43.32
CA VAL A 15 -32.14 2.40 44.72
C VAL A 15 -30.90 1.53 44.92
N GLU A 16 -29.76 2.15 45.12
CA GLU A 16 -28.46 1.48 45.29
C GLU A 16 -28.26 0.98 46.72
N SER A 17 -28.69 1.77 47.69
CA SER A 17 -28.77 1.35 49.09
C SER A 17 -29.82 2.17 49.84
N ALA A 18 -30.31 1.65 50.93
CA ALA A 18 -31.28 2.32 51.79
C ALA A 18 -30.87 2.18 53.28
N PRO A 19 -29.76 2.86 53.68
CA PRO A 19 -29.33 2.84 55.08
C PRO A 19 -30.35 3.49 55.97
N ARG A 20 -30.39 3.04 57.26
CA ARG A 20 -31.23 3.63 58.29
C ARG A 20 -30.52 4.79 58.97
N ILE A 21 -31.24 5.90 59.18
CA ILE A 21 -30.71 7.07 59.85
C ILE A 21 -30.55 6.72 61.33
N GLN A 22 -29.30 6.69 61.80
CA GLN A 22 -28.98 6.31 63.19
C GLN A 22 -28.93 7.50 64.18
N SER A 23 -28.59 8.68 63.67
CA SER A 23 -28.46 9.89 64.46
C SER A 23 -28.78 11.13 63.62
N GLU A 24 -28.94 12.27 64.25
CA GLU A 24 -29.09 13.57 63.61
C GLU A 24 -27.86 13.88 62.71
N ILE A 25 -28.12 14.47 61.56
CA ILE A 25 -27.07 14.87 60.61
C ILE A 25 -26.97 16.41 60.64
N PRO A 26 -26.26 17.01 61.60
CA PRO A 26 -26.30 18.45 61.81
C PRO A 26 -25.55 19.25 60.74
N ASP A 27 -24.52 18.66 60.16
CA ASP A 27 -23.59 19.38 59.23
C ASP A 27 -23.89 19.08 57.76
N GLY A 28 -25.00 18.38 57.46
CA GLY A 28 -25.31 17.96 56.08
C GLY A 28 -24.39 16.86 55.50
N HIS A 29 -23.47 16.33 56.31
CA HIS A 29 -22.55 15.26 55.96
C HIS A 29 -23.01 13.92 56.52
N ALA A 30 -23.49 13.04 55.70
CA ALA A 30 -23.88 11.68 56.10
C ALA A 30 -22.72 10.69 55.87
N ARG A 31 -22.54 9.76 56.81
CA ARG A 31 -21.58 8.65 56.69
C ARG A 31 -22.37 7.35 56.50
N ILE A 32 -22.08 6.64 55.41
CA ILE A 32 -22.66 5.31 55.18
C ILE A 32 -21.72 4.28 55.80
N THR A 33 -22.24 3.50 56.77
CA THR A 33 -21.50 2.40 57.38
C THR A 33 -22.09 1.06 56.91
N HIS A 34 -21.24 0.16 56.51
CA HIS A 34 -21.60 -1.19 56.16
C HIS A 34 -21.49 -2.13 57.37
N GLY A 35 -22.36 -3.15 57.44
CA GLY A 35 -22.30 -4.13 58.52
C GLY A 35 -21.01 -4.96 58.48
N GLN A 36 -20.69 -5.60 59.64
CA GLN A 36 -19.55 -6.52 59.74
C GLN A 36 -19.70 -7.65 58.72
N GLY A 37 -18.67 -7.83 57.85
CA GLY A 37 -18.64 -8.86 56.81
C GLY A 37 -18.83 -8.35 55.39
N THR A 38 -19.04 -7.04 55.17
CA THR A 38 -19.07 -6.46 53.82
C THR A 38 -17.65 -6.34 53.28
N ASP A 39 -17.43 -6.86 52.10
CA ASP A 39 -16.12 -6.76 51.42
C ASP A 39 -15.77 -5.28 51.20
N LEU A 40 -14.53 -4.90 51.55
CA LEU A 40 -13.97 -3.58 51.32
C LEU A 40 -14.16 -3.14 49.84
N LYS A 41 -14.17 -4.10 48.92
CA LYS A 41 -14.37 -3.87 47.50
C LYS A 41 -15.73 -3.24 47.19
N VAL A 42 -16.82 -3.70 47.87
CA VAL A 42 -18.16 -3.15 47.70
C VAL A 42 -18.23 -1.70 48.19
N ALA A 43 -17.60 -1.40 49.33
CA ALA A 43 -17.53 -0.02 49.85
C ALA A 43 -16.74 0.93 48.95
N VAL A 44 -15.63 0.46 48.36
CA VAL A 44 -14.83 1.23 47.42
C VAL A 44 -15.59 1.47 46.09
N GLU A 45 -16.27 0.47 45.57
CA GLU A 45 -17.12 0.59 44.38
C GLU A 45 -18.28 1.57 44.61
N GLN A 46 -18.93 1.51 45.74
CA GLN A 46 -20.00 2.44 46.11
C GLN A 46 -19.50 3.87 46.32
N ALA A 47 -18.33 4.05 46.94
CA ALA A 47 -17.70 5.35 47.08
C ALA A 47 -17.28 5.92 45.70
N ALA A 48 -16.78 5.11 44.84
CA ALA A 48 -16.42 5.53 43.46
C ALA A 48 -17.66 5.94 42.66
N LEU A 49 -18.77 5.18 42.78
CA LEU A 49 -20.05 5.48 42.15
C LEU A 49 -20.61 6.83 42.61
N LEU A 50 -20.64 7.06 43.94
CA LEU A 50 -21.12 8.31 44.52
C LEU A 50 -20.24 9.51 44.19
N ASN A 51 -18.89 9.33 44.13
CA ASN A 51 -17.94 10.36 43.74
C ASN A 51 -18.00 10.71 42.24
N SER A 52 -18.42 9.77 41.39
CA SER A 52 -18.58 10.04 39.94
C SER A 52 -19.71 11.02 39.62
N GLY A 53 -20.66 11.20 40.58
CA GLY A 53 -21.78 12.10 40.44
C GLY A 53 -22.83 11.61 39.43
N ALA A 54 -24.00 12.20 39.43
CA ALA A 54 -25.01 11.96 38.40
C ALA A 54 -24.58 12.65 37.10
N LEU A 55 -24.56 11.90 36.01
CA LEU A 55 -24.30 12.47 34.69
C LEU A 55 -25.41 13.45 34.29
N PRO A 56 -25.09 14.67 33.82
CA PRO A 56 -26.11 15.67 33.49
C PRO A 56 -26.97 15.27 32.28
N VAL A 57 -26.54 14.26 31.52
CA VAL A 57 -27.27 13.69 30.38
C VAL A 57 -27.10 12.16 30.38
N PRO A 58 -28.12 11.41 29.94
CA PRO A 58 -28.02 9.96 29.85
C PRO A 58 -26.99 9.57 28.79
N LEU A 59 -26.08 8.68 29.14
CA LEU A 59 -25.14 8.08 28.21
C LEU A 59 -25.72 6.83 27.59
N LYS A 60 -25.54 6.67 26.28
CA LYS A 60 -25.83 5.45 25.55
C LYS A 60 -24.56 4.80 25.07
N VAL A 61 -24.38 3.51 25.35
CA VAL A 61 -23.30 2.72 24.77
C VAL A 61 -23.55 2.60 23.27
N VAL A 62 -22.64 3.14 22.45
CA VAL A 62 -22.79 3.17 20.99
C VAL A 62 -21.95 2.12 20.28
N ALA A 63 -20.93 1.58 20.94
CA ALA A 63 -20.15 0.44 20.48
C ALA A 63 -19.52 -0.27 21.69
N GLN A 64 -19.53 -1.60 21.67
CA GLN A 64 -18.99 -2.45 22.73
C GLN A 64 -18.41 -3.71 22.08
N THR A 65 -17.21 -4.07 22.47
CA THR A 65 -16.56 -5.32 22.08
C THR A 65 -16.10 -6.05 23.33
N GLU A 66 -16.61 -7.25 23.52
CA GLU A 66 -16.20 -8.16 24.59
C GLU A 66 -15.56 -9.39 23.96
N VAL A 67 -14.37 -9.75 24.42
CA VAL A 67 -13.60 -10.89 23.89
C VAL A 67 -13.18 -11.78 25.04
N GLU A 68 -13.40 -13.09 24.89
CA GLU A 68 -12.93 -14.07 25.85
C GLU A 68 -11.40 -14.03 25.95
N PRO A 69 -10.80 -14.04 27.18
CA PRO A 69 -9.34 -13.96 27.36
C PRO A 69 -8.56 -15.06 26.64
N THR A 70 -9.13 -16.25 26.51
CA THR A 70 -8.53 -17.40 25.80
C THR A 70 -8.36 -17.10 24.32
N LEU A 71 -9.37 -16.49 23.66
CA LEU A 71 -9.30 -16.10 22.25
C LEU A 71 -8.21 -15.05 21.99
N GLY A 72 -8.05 -14.10 22.94
CA GLY A 72 -6.97 -13.12 22.89
C GLY A 72 -5.58 -13.78 22.98
N ALA A 73 -5.38 -14.68 23.95
CA ALA A 73 -4.13 -15.41 24.16
C ALA A 73 -3.78 -16.29 22.95
N ASP A 74 -4.74 -17.01 22.38
CA ASP A 74 -4.54 -17.87 21.21
C ASP A 74 -4.21 -17.04 19.97
N SER A 75 -4.85 -15.89 19.78
CA SER A 75 -4.57 -14.97 18.67
C SER A 75 -3.15 -14.39 18.76
N ILE A 76 -2.70 -14.01 19.95
CA ILE A 76 -1.33 -13.54 20.20
C ILE A 76 -0.31 -14.65 19.93
N ARG A 77 -0.58 -15.88 20.39
CA ARG A 77 0.29 -17.04 20.14
C ARG A 77 0.41 -17.33 18.65
N SER A 78 -0.70 -17.35 17.94
CA SER A 78 -0.75 -17.57 16.50
C SER A 78 0.02 -16.47 15.74
N ALA A 79 -0.17 -15.22 16.11
CA ALA A 79 0.54 -14.09 15.50
C ALA A 79 2.06 -14.15 15.77
N LYS A 80 2.50 -14.56 16.97
CA LYS A 80 3.93 -14.78 17.28
C LYS A 80 4.54 -15.86 16.39
N ILE A 81 3.86 -16.99 16.23
CA ILE A 81 4.32 -18.09 15.36
C ILE A 81 4.42 -17.60 13.92
N ALA A 82 3.39 -16.92 13.41
CA ALA A 82 3.39 -16.36 12.07
C ALA A 82 4.55 -15.35 11.88
N GLY A 83 4.80 -14.51 12.88
CA GLY A 83 5.90 -13.52 12.85
C GLY A 83 7.28 -14.19 12.79
N ILE A 84 7.51 -15.22 13.60
CA ILE A 84 8.80 -15.97 13.60
C ILE A 84 9.00 -16.67 12.25
N ILE A 85 7.95 -17.33 11.73
CA ILE A 85 8.03 -18.04 10.44
C ILE A 85 8.23 -17.03 9.30
N GLY A 86 7.47 -15.92 9.31
CA GLY A 86 7.59 -14.86 8.30
C GLY A 86 8.96 -14.20 8.30
N LEU A 87 9.49 -13.85 9.48
CA LEU A 87 10.85 -13.31 9.62
C LEU A 87 11.88 -14.33 9.11
N GLY A 88 11.78 -15.60 9.55
CA GLY A 88 12.69 -16.68 9.11
C GLY A 88 12.68 -16.86 7.59
N ALA A 89 11.50 -16.83 6.96
CA ALA A 89 11.37 -16.94 5.51
C ALA A 89 12.07 -15.77 4.78
N VAL A 90 11.92 -14.55 5.29
CA VAL A 90 12.60 -13.36 4.74
C VAL A 90 14.13 -13.46 4.90
N LEU A 91 14.63 -13.87 6.08
CA LEU A 91 16.06 -14.06 6.32
C LEU A 91 16.66 -15.08 5.35
N VAL A 92 16.01 -16.24 5.21
CA VAL A 92 16.45 -17.29 4.26
C VAL A 92 16.45 -16.78 2.82
N PHE A 93 15.43 -16.05 2.42
CA PHE A 93 15.37 -15.46 1.08
C PHE A 93 16.49 -14.45 0.85
N MET A 94 16.74 -13.55 1.81
CA MET A 94 17.78 -12.52 1.68
C MET A 94 19.17 -13.12 1.62
N LEU A 95 19.45 -14.06 2.50
CA LEU A 95 20.73 -14.78 2.50
C LEU A 95 20.93 -15.56 1.19
N GLY A 96 19.90 -16.28 0.71
CA GLY A 96 20.00 -17.10 -0.49
C GLY A 96 20.15 -16.30 -1.79
N TYR A 97 19.45 -15.18 -1.91
CA TYR A 97 19.44 -14.38 -3.14
C TYR A 97 20.53 -13.30 -3.20
N TYR A 98 20.81 -12.64 -2.07
CA TYR A 98 21.78 -11.52 -2.00
C TYR A 98 23.14 -11.91 -1.38
N LEU A 99 23.31 -13.15 -0.88
CA LEU A 99 24.55 -13.67 -0.31
C LEU A 99 25.08 -12.76 0.82
N LEU A 100 26.32 -12.23 0.69
CA LEU A 100 26.94 -11.40 1.72
C LEU A 100 26.14 -10.12 2.01
N PRO A 101 25.73 -9.28 1.04
CA PRO A 101 24.81 -8.18 1.31
C PRO A 101 23.52 -8.62 2.00
N GLY A 102 22.97 -9.79 1.62
CA GLY A 102 21.79 -10.37 2.25
C GLY A 102 22.01 -10.66 3.73
N PHE A 103 23.10 -11.33 4.07
CA PHE A 103 23.48 -11.59 5.47
C PHE A 103 23.62 -10.29 6.30
N LEU A 104 24.22 -9.25 5.72
CA LEU A 104 24.37 -7.95 6.40
C LEU A 104 23.03 -7.22 6.54
N ALA A 105 22.14 -7.37 5.56
CA ALA A 105 20.77 -6.86 5.67
C ALA A 105 19.96 -7.62 6.72
N ASP A 106 20.20 -8.93 6.89
CA ASP A 106 19.55 -9.73 7.92
C ASP A 106 19.94 -9.27 9.33
N LEU A 107 21.22 -8.95 9.54
CA LEU A 107 21.67 -8.33 10.80
C LEU A 107 20.99 -6.97 11.05
N ALA A 108 20.89 -6.14 10.01
CA ALA A 108 20.19 -4.87 10.09
C ALA A 108 18.68 -5.05 10.31
N LEU A 109 18.05 -6.10 9.77
CA LEU A 109 16.66 -6.45 9.99
C LEU A 109 16.40 -6.91 11.43
N LEU A 110 17.28 -7.70 12.02
CA LEU A 110 17.19 -8.06 13.43
C LEU A 110 17.32 -6.82 14.33
N PHE A 111 18.26 -5.93 14.00
CA PHE A 111 18.39 -4.65 14.70
C PHE A 111 17.12 -3.79 14.53
N TYR A 112 16.55 -3.73 13.32
CA TYR A 112 15.27 -3.07 13.04
C TYR A 112 14.15 -3.61 13.94
N ALA A 113 14.02 -4.93 14.03
CA ALA A 113 12.98 -5.57 14.83
C ALA A 113 13.11 -5.19 16.33
N LEU A 114 14.34 -5.25 16.87
CA LEU A 114 14.61 -4.87 18.25
C LEU A 114 14.36 -3.37 18.50
N LEU A 115 14.87 -2.50 17.62
CA LEU A 115 14.72 -1.05 17.75
C LEU A 115 13.26 -0.62 17.67
N SER A 116 12.50 -1.16 16.71
CA SER A 116 11.07 -0.87 16.56
C SER A 116 10.29 -1.29 17.80
N PHE A 117 10.57 -2.50 18.32
CA PHE A 117 9.93 -2.99 19.54
C PHE A 117 10.29 -2.15 20.77
N ALA A 118 11.54 -1.71 20.89
CA ALA A 118 12.00 -0.80 21.96
C ALA A 118 11.25 0.54 21.88
N ILE A 119 11.08 1.10 20.69
CA ILE A 119 10.31 2.35 20.47
C ILE A 119 8.86 2.16 20.87
N PHE A 120 8.19 1.04 20.45
CA PHE A 120 6.81 0.76 20.83
C PHE A 120 6.65 0.71 22.36
N LYS A 121 7.61 0.10 23.07
CA LYS A 121 7.61 0.04 24.52
C LYS A 121 7.84 1.41 25.15
N LEU A 122 8.75 2.21 24.60
CA LEU A 122 9.10 3.55 25.11
C LEU A 122 7.92 4.51 25.05
N ILE A 123 7.16 4.52 23.94
CA ILE A 123 6.00 5.41 23.76
C ILE A 123 4.67 4.75 24.15
N HIS A 124 4.72 3.61 24.82
CA HIS A 124 3.56 2.88 25.35
C HIS A 124 2.50 2.57 24.27
N VAL A 125 2.93 2.12 23.08
CA VAL A 125 2.00 1.72 22.02
C VAL A 125 1.19 0.51 22.45
N THR A 126 -0.14 0.62 22.41
CA THR A 126 -1.02 -0.53 22.58
C THR A 126 -0.99 -1.40 21.33
N LEU A 127 -0.36 -2.56 21.41
CA LEU A 127 -0.29 -3.52 20.31
C LEU A 127 -1.61 -4.29 20.19
N THR A 128 -2.49 -3.80 19.33
CA THR A 128 -3.72 -4.51 18.93
C THR A 128 -3.41 -5.66 17.97
N LEU A 129 -4.32 -6.62 17.76
CA LEU A 129 -4.11 -7.71 16.78
C LEU A 129 -3.78 -7.19 15.37
N PRO A 130 -4.51 -6.20 14.82
CA PRO A 130 -4.09 -5.57 13.57
C PRO A 130 -2.74 -4.88 13.68
N GLY A 131 -2.40 -4.27 14.83
CA GLY A 131 -1.09 -3.66 15.07
C GLY A 131 0.05 -4.67 15.01
N ILE A 132 -0.14 -5.87 15.58
CA ILE A 132 0.84 -6.97 15.48
C ILE A 132 0.99 -7.41 14.01
N ALA A 133 -0.12 -7.56 13.27
CA ALA A 133 -0.07 -7.87 11.85
C ALA A 133 0.67 -6.77 11.05
N GLY A 134 0.44 -5.49 11.40
CA GLY A 134 1.16 -4.35 10.83
C GLY A 134 2.66 -4.39 11.12
N TYR A 135 3.06 -4.80 12.33
CA TYR A 135 4.46 -4.96 12.68
C TYR A 135 5.11 -6.08 11.85
N ILE A 136 4.46 -7.24 11.74
CA ILE A 136 4.96 -8.36 10.91
C ILE A 136 5.05 -7.96 9.43
N LEU A 137 4.04 -7.25 8.91
CA LEU A 137 4.07 -6.69 7.57
C LEU A 137 5.25 -5.73 7.40
N SER A 138 5.51 -4.86 8.39
CA SER A 138 6.60 -3.89 8.32
C SER A 138 7.98 -4.54 8.32
N ILE A 139 8.15 -5.76 8.88
CA ILE A 139 9.37 -6.58 8.76
C ILE A 139 9.61 -6.94 7.28
N GLY A 140 8.57 -7.39 6.57
CA GLY A 140 8.67 -7.68 5.14
C GLY A 140 9.03 -6.46 4.30
N MET A 141 8.49 -5.27 4.65
CA MET A 141 8.79 -4.01 3.99
C MET A 141 10.14 -3.40 4.39
N ALA A 142 10.67 -3.72 5.58
CA ALA A 142 11.95 -3.17 6.04
C ALA A 142 13.14 -3.61 5.18
N VAL A 143 13.00 -4.70 4.45
CA VAL A 143 14.03 -5.23 3.54
C VAL A 143 13.98 -4.58 2.16
N ASP A 144 12.85 -3.96 1.79
CA ASP A 144 12.64 -3.34 0.46
C ASP A 144 13.72 -2.30 0.13
N ALA A 145 14.03 -1.42 1.08
CA ALA A 145 15.10 -0.42 0.92
C ALA A 145 16.48 -1.08 0.68
N ASN A 146 16.78 -2.18 1.36
CA ASN A 146 18.02 -2.94 1.17
C ASN A 146 18.07 -3.60 -0.21
N ILE A 147 16.96 -4.21 -0.66
CA ILE A 147 16.83 -4.78 -2.01
C ILE A 147 17.12 -3.71 -3.06
N LEU A 148 16.52 -2.52 -2.90
CA LEU A 148 16.74 -1.38 -3.79
C LEU A 148 18.21 -0.98 -3.87
N ILE A 149 18.87 -0.86 -2.72
CA ILE A 149 20.29 -0.51 -2.61
C ILE A 149 21.14 -1.59 -3.27
N PHE A 150 20.88 -2.87 -3.01
CA PHE A 150 21.69 -3.97 -3.53
C PHE A 150 21.55 -4.14 -5.05
N GLU A 151 20.36 -3.96 -5.61
CA GLU A 151 20.18 -3.97 -7.05
C GLU A 151 20.93 -2.80 -7.71
N ARG A 152 20.91 -1.60 -7.11
CA ARG A 152 21.72 -0.48 -7.58
C ARG A 152 23.22 -0.73 -7.44
N LEU A 153 23.64 -1.34 -6.32
CA LEU A 153 25.05 -1.76 -6.12
C LEU A 153 25.49 -2.73 -7.21
N LYS A 154 24.69 -3.75 -7.54
CA LYS A 154 24.98 -4.69 -8.63
C LYS A 154 25.08 -3.98 -9.99
N GLU A 155 24.22 -3.00 -10.28
CA GLU A 155 24.29 -2.17 -11.51
C GLU A 155 25.63 -1.41 -11.58
N GLU A 156 26.04 -0.79 -10.47
CA GLU A 156 27.31 -0.02 -10.41
C GLU A 156 28.55 -0.91 -10.54
N LEU A 157 28.54 -2.10 -9.93
CA LEU A 157 29.61 -3.09 -10.08
C LEU A 157 29.72 -3.59 -11.53
N LYS A 158 28.58 -3.87 -12.17
CA LYS A 158 28.54 -4.26 -13.60
C LYS A 158 29.07 -3.16 -14.52
N SER A 159 28.93 -1.88 -14.12
CA SER A 159 29.50 -0.75 -14.87
C SER A 159 31.01 -0.61 -14.73
N GLY A 160 31.68 -1.50 -13.95
CA GLY A 160 33.14 -1.54 -13.78
C GLY A 160 33.67 -0.66 -12.64
N LYS A 161 32.82 -0.19 -11.73
CA LYS A 161 33.27 0.55 -10.55
C LYS A 161 33.91 -0.38 -9.52
N THR A 162 34.84 0.17 -8.74
CA THR A 162 35.36 -0.55 -7.56
C THR A 162 34.26 -0.74 -6.52
N LEU A 163 34.36 -1.75 -5.68
CA LEU A 163 33.33 -2.11 -4.72
C LEU A 163 32.95 -0.95 -3.79
N HIS A 164 33.94 -0.21 -3.24
CA HIS A 164 33.68 0.96 -2.41
C HIS A 164 32.92 2.06 -3.17
N ALA A 165 33.36 2.38 -4.40
CA ALA A 165 32.69 3.37 -5.24
C ALA A 165 31.28 2.93 -5.67
N ALA A 166 31.07 1.62 -5.87
CA ALA A 166 29.77 1.06 -6.21
C ALA A 166 28.79 1.11 -5.03
N ILE A 167 29.27 0.87 -3.79
CA ILE A 167 28.49 1.01 -2.57
C ILE A 167 28.01 2.46 -2.43
N ASP A 168 28.92 3.43 -2.45
CA ASP A 168 28.54 4.84 -2.29
C ASP A 168 27.60 5.33 -3.40
N ALA A 169 27.85 4.93 -4.65
CA ALA A 169 26.98 5.26 -5.76
C ALA A 169 25.60 4.59 -5.63
N GLY A 170 25.56 3.33 -5.21
CA GLY A 170 24.31 2.57 -4.98
C GLY A 170 23.43 3.24 -3.94
N PHE A 171 23.97 3.54 -2.76
CA PHE A 171 23.26 4.25 -1.70
C PHE A 171 22.76 5.62 -2.14
N LYS A 172 23.62 6.42 -2.78
CA LYS A 172 23.26 7.77 -3.27
C LYS A 172 22.14 7.74 -4.29
N ARG A 173 22.16 6.79 -5.22
CA ARG A 173 21.11 6.66 -6.26
C ARG A 173 19.82 6.07 -5.73
N ALA A 174 19.90 5.11 -4.78
CA ALA A 174 18.74 4.49 -4.18
C ALA A 174 17.97 5.43 -3.25
N PHE A 175 18.66 6.36 -2.58
CA PHE A 175 18.09 7.22 -1.53
C PHE A 175 16.80 7.91 -1.95
N THR A 176 16.77 8.50 -3.14
CA THR A 176 15.62 9.26 -3.63
C THR A 176 14.39 8.38 -3.79
N SER A 177 14.57 7.20 -4.41
CA SER A 177 13.46 6.25 -4.60
C SER A 177 12.99 5.65 -3.29
N ILE A 178 13.91 5.36 -2.33
CA ILE A 178 13.58 4.89 -0.97
C ILE A 178 12.75 5.94 -0.22
N PHE A 179 13.18 7.20 -0.27
CA PHE A 179 12.46 8.29 0.38
C PHE A 179 11.05 8.45 -0.20
N ASP A 180 10.94 8.50 -1.53
CA ASP A 180 9.67 8.71 -2.21
C ASP A 180 8.68 7.56 -1.97
N SER A 181 9.15 6.31 -2.01
CA SER A 181 8.30 5.14 -1.75
C SER A 181 7.81 5.11 -0.30
N ASN A 182 8.68 5.32 0.67
CA ASN A 182 8.29 5.33 2.08
C ASN A 182 7.40 6.52 2.43
N MET A 183 7.57 7.67 1.77
CA MET A 183 6.68 8.83 1.94
C MET A 183 5.25 8.52 1.51
N SER A 184 5.04 7.72 0.46
CA SER A 184 3.69 7.30 0.07
C SER A 184 3.01 6.47 1.17
N THR A 185 3.75 5.58 1.83
CA THR A 185 3.23 4.80 2.97
C THR A 185 2.95 5.68 4.19
N ILE A 186 3.82 6.66 4.47
CA ILE A 186 3.60 7.61 5.58
C ILE A 186 2.34 8.44 5.32
N ILE A 187 2.10 8.91 4.08
CA ILE A 187 0.87 9.62 3.72
C ILE A 187 -0.36 8.77 4.01
N THR A 188 -0.35 7.48 3.62
CA THR A 188 -1.48 6.58 3.90
C THR A 188 -1.63 6.29 5.39
N CYS A 189 -0.53 6.16 6.14
CA CYS A 189 -0.57 5.99 7.60
C CYS A 189 -1.17 7.22 8.31
N ILE A 190 -0.86 8.44 7.87
CA ILE A 190 -1.43 9.67 8.41
C ILE A 190 -2.94 9.70 8.17
N ILE A 191 -3.38 9.39 6.95
CA ILE A 191 -4.80 9.34 6.60
C ILE A 191 -5.52 8.25 7.40
N LEU A 192 -4.89 7.07 7.53
CA LEU A 192 -5.42 5.96 8.31
C LEU A 192 -5.51 6.31 9.81
N GLY A 193 -4.55 7.03 10.36
CA GLY A 193 -4.57 7.54 11.72
C GLY A 193 -5.65 8.59 11.95
N TRP A 194 -5.92 9.43 10.95
CA TRP A 194 -6.93 10.48 11.02
C TRP A 194 -8.36 9.92 10.95
N PHE A 195 -8.64 9.06 9.96
CA PHE A 195 -9.97 8.51 9.72
C PHE A 195 -10.26 7.23 10.51
N GLY A 196 -9.21 6.50 10.92
CA GLY A 196 -9.33 5.23 11.65
C GLY A 196 -9.82 5.39 13.08
N THR A 197 -10.37 4.31 13.61
CA THR A 197 -10.79 4.18 15.01
C THR A 197 -9.87 3.22 15.75
N GLY A 198 -9.86 3.27 17.08
CA GLY A 198 -9.15 2.38 18.01
C GLY A 198 -8.07 1.46 17.43
N PRO A 199 -8.39 0.20 17.08
CA PRO A 199 -7.42 -0.77 16.57
C PRO A 199 -6.72 -0.35 15.27
N ILE A 200 -7.41 0.42 14.41
CA ILE A 200 -6.88 0.90 13.13
C ILE A 200 -5.81 1.97 13.34
N ARG A 201 -6.02 2.87 14.33
CA ARG A 201 -4.99 3.88 14.69
C ARG A 201 -3.72 3.21 15.20
N GLY A 202 -3.87 2.15 16.01
CA GLY A 202 -2.75 1.35 16.48
C GLY A 202 -1.96 0.74 15.31
N PHE A 203 -2.64 0.16 14.32
CA PHE A 203 -2.01 -0.35 13.10
C PHE A 203 -1.26 0.75 12.35
N ALA A 204 -1.91 1.90 12.10
CA ALA A 204 -1.30 3.02 11.38
C ALA A 204 -0.04 3.55 12.06
N LEU A 205 -0.06 3.69 13.39
CA LEU A 205 1.08 4.15 14.18
C LEU A 205 2.24 3.14 14.12
N VAL A 206 1.95 1.85 14.33
CA VAL A 206 2.95 0.78 14.26
C VAL A 206 3.60 0.73 12.88
N LEU A 207 2.80 0.84 11.82
CA LEU A 207 3.30 0.84 10.45
C LEU A 207 4.15 2.08 10.15
N ALA A 208 3.71 3.27 10.56
CA ALA A 208 4.46 4.52 10.35
C ALA A 208 5.83 4.50 11.06
N ILE A 209 5.87 4.06 12.32
CA ILE A 209 7.12 3.91 13.07
C ILE A 209 8.00 2.86 12.39
N GLY A 210 7.44 1.72 11.99
CA GLY A 210 8.15 0.67 11.27
C GLY A 210 8.82 1.21 10.00
N VAL A 211 8.11 1.99 9.20
CA VAL A 211 8.64 2.62 7.98
C VAL A 211 9.77 3.60 8.29
N LEU A 212 9.64 4.45 9.30
CA LEU A 212 10.69 5.40 9.70
C LEU A 212 11.94 4.69 10.19
N VAL A 213 11.77 3.65 11.03
CA VAL A 213 12.89 2.84 11.53
C VAL A 213 13.55 2.05 10.41
N SER A 214 12.78 1.51 9.46
CA SER A 214 13.33 0.79 8.31
C SER A 214 14.20 1.69 7.41
N MET A 215 13.77 2.93 7.18
CA MET A 215 14.60 3.91 6.47
C MET A 215 15.91 4.19 7.18
N PHE A 216 15.86 4.38 8.51
CA PHE A 216 17.07 4.60 9.30
C PHE A 216 18.01 3.39 9.24
N THR A 217 17.49 2.17 9.43
CA THR A 217 18.31 0.96 9.44
C THR A 217 18.91 0.66 8.06
N ALA A 218 18.16 0.82 6.99
CA ALA A 218 18.67 0.60 5.64
C ALA A 218 19.73 1.62 5.24
N ILE A 219 19.50 2.91 5.49
CA ILE A 219 20.37 3.99 5.03
C ILE A 219 21.61 4.14 5.91
N THR A 220 21.46 3.93 7.23
CA THR A 220 22.55 4.16 8.21
C THR A 220 23.19 2.85 8.64
N VAL A 221 22.42 1.91 9.21
CA VAL A 221 22.97 0.69 9.81
C VAL A 221 23.55 -0.22 8.74
N THR A 222 22.77 -0.57 7.70
CA THR A 222 23.25 -1.45 6.61
C THR A 222 24.44 -0.83 5.90
N ARG A 223 24.42 0.48 5.63
CA ARG A 223 25.55 1.17 5.00
C ARG A 223 26.80 1.08 5.84
N THR A 224 26.71 1.36 7.14
CA THR A 224 27.86 1.31 8.06
C THR A 224 28.44 -0.09 8.14
N ILE A 225 27.60 -1.12 8.34
CA ILE A 225 28.05 -2.52 8.41
C ILE A 225 28.72 -2.90 7.09
N LEU A 226 28.14 -2.54 5.95
CA LEU A 226 28.69 -2.87 4.64
C LEU A 226 30.07 -2.24 4.43
N HIS A 227 30.24 -0.96 4.78
CA HIS A 227 31.56 -0.28 4.68
C HIS A 227 32.62 -0.91 5.60
N VAL A 228 32.24 -1.33 6.82
CA VAL A 228 33.16 -2.02 7.73
C VAL A 228 33.60 -3.36 7.17
N VAL A 229 32.63 -4.17 6.71
CA VAL A 229 32.91 -5.53 6.22
C VAL A 229 33.71 -5.54 4.93
N VAL A 230 33.45 -4.61 4.02
CA VAL A 230 34.17 -4.53 2.74
C VAL A 230 35.65 -4.16 2.89
N ASN A 231 36.07 -3.61 4.04
CA ASN A 231 37.50 -3.40 4.32
C ASN A 231 38.28 -4.72 4.53
N TRP A 232 37.59 -5.85 4.78
CA TRP A 232 38.25 -7.14 4.91
C TRP A 232 38.52 -7.78 3.54
N PRO A 233 39.73 -8.31 3.28
CA PRO A 233 40.12 -8.84 1.96
C PRO A 233 39.19 -9.94 1.43
N TRP A 234 38.70 -10.83 2.31
CA TRP A 234 37.79 -11.91 1.93
C TRP A 234 36.44 -11.42 1.42
N ALA A 235 35.96 -10.26 1.91
CA ALA A 235 34.67 -9.67 1.56
C ALA A 235 34.70 -8.89 0.25
N GLN A 236 35.88 -8.65 -0.34
CA GLN A 236 36.02 -7.87 -1.58
C GLN A 236 35.73 -8.67 -2.86
N GLN A 237 35.36 -9.94 -2.72
CA GLN A 237 35.11 -10.81 -3.87
C GLN A 237 33.76 -10.49 -4.52
N GLU A 238 33.74 -10.11 -5.81
CA GLU A 238 32.53 -9.69 -6.55
C GLU A 238 31.41 -10.75 -6.56
N TRP A 239 31.76 -12.04 -6.53
CA TRP A 239 30.77 -13.12 -6.53
C TRP A 239 29.92 -13.15 -5.25
N LEU A 240 30.47 -12.69 -4.11
CA LEU A 240 29.74 -12.56 -2.85
C LEU A 240 28.60 -11.53 -2.95
N PHE A 241 28.70 -10.60 -3.91
CA PHE A 241 27.68 -9.58 -4.21
C PHE A 241 26.74 -10.03 -5.36
N GLY A 242 26.79 -11.31 -5.74
CA GLY A 242 25.94 -11.85 -6.79
C GLY A 242 26.29 -11.38 -8.20
N VAL A 243 27.50 -10.83 -8.41
CA VAL A 243 27.98 -10.41 -9.73
C VAL A 243 28.97 -11.44 -10.24
N ARG A 244 28.59 -12.17 -11.30
CA ARG A 244 29.50 -13.07 -12.03
C ARG A 244 29.87 -12.41 -13.36
N ARG A 245 31.16 -12.30 -13.68
CA ARG A 245 31.64 -11.70 -14.94
C ARG A 245 31.02 -12.35 -16.19
N SER A 246 30.67 -13.65 -16.11
CA SER A 246 29.97 -14.35 -17.20
C SER A 246 28.55 -13.83 -17.46
N TRP A 247 27.94 -13.10 -16.53
CA TRP A 247 26.60 -12.54 -16.67
C TRP A 247 26.61 -11.17 -17.36
N VAL A 248 27.71 -10.43 -17.26
CA VAL A 248 27.90 -9.14 -17.95
C VAL A 248 27.82 -9.31 -19.47
N ALA A 249 28.31 -10.43 -20.00
CA ALA A 249 28.22 -10.75 -21.42
C ALA A 249 26.81 -11.14 -21.91
N ARG A 250 25.88 -11.44 -20.98
CA ARG A 250 24.48 -11.81 -21.31
C ARG A 250 23.52 -10.61 -21.34
N GLU A 251 23.96 -9.43 -20.97
CA GLU A 251 23.09 -8.24 -20.84
C GLU A 251 22.64 -7.66 -22.20
N ASN A 252 23.21 -8.12 -23.31
CA ASN A 252 22.82 -7.78 -24.68
C ASN A 252 21.63 -8.60 -25.23
N LYS A 253 20.97 -9.43 -24.41
CA LYS A 253 19.74 -10.09 -24.87
C LYS A 253 18.59 -9.07 -24.86
N PRO A 254 17.78 -9.02 -25.93
CA PRO A 254 16.58 -8.19 -25.92
C PRO A 254 15.69 -8.62 -24.73
N GLY A 255 15.37 -7.67 -23.86
CA GLY A 255 14.46 -7.91 -22.73
C GLY A 255 13.06 -8.33 -23.19
N LEU A 256 12.20 -8.67 -22.25
CA LEU A 256 10.81 -8.99 -22.54
C LEU A 256 10.12 -7.79 -23.21
N ASN A 257 9.39 -8.03 -24.30
CA ASN A 257 8.60 -6.98 -24.92
C ASN A 257 7.24 -6.85 -24.17
N ILE A 258 7.30 -6.16 -23.03
CA ILE A 258 6.14 -5.93 -22.15
C ILE A 258 5.23 -4.88 -22.77
N ILE A 259 5.80 -3.75 -23.16
CA ILE A 259 5.02 -2.60 -23.66
C ILE A 259 4.35 -2.92 -25.01
N GLY A 260 4.99 -3.66 -25.89
CA GLY A 260 4.40 -4.06 -27.17
C GLY A 260 3.19 -5.02 -27.00
N ARG A 261 3.15 -5.78 -25.89
CA ARG A 261 2.04 -6.70 -25.58
C ARG A 261 0.99 -6.08 -24.64
N ARG A 262 0.95 -4.76 -24.46
CA ARG A 262 0.07 -4.05 -23.52
C ARG A 262 -1.42 -4.43 -23.64
N ASN A 263 -1.92 -4.66 -24.85
CA ASN A 263 -3.31 -5.03 -25.07
C ASN A 263 -3.67 -6.37 -24.39
N LEU A 264 -2.72 -7.34 -24.38
CA LEU A 264 -2.91 -8.62 -23.67
C LEU A 264 -3.03 -8.40 -22.16
N TYR A 265 -2.19 -7.54 -21.58
CA TYR A 265 -2.23 -7.28 -20.14
C TYR A 265 -3.47 -6.48 -19.74
N PHE A 266 -3.91 -5.52 -20.57
CA PHE A 266 -5.19 -4.83 -20.35
C PHE A 266 -6.38 -5.77 -20.47
N ALA A 267 -6.36 -6.73 -21.41
CA ALA A 267 -7.40 -7.74 -21.52
C ALA A 267 -7.42 -8.67 -20.29
N LEU A 268 -6.24 -9.09 -19.79
CA LEU A 268 -6.13 -9.89 -18.57
C LEU A 268 -6.65 -9.13 -17.34
N SER A 269 -6.31 -7.85 -17.20
CA SER A 269 -6.87 -6.97 -16.16
C SER A 269 -8.40 -6.88 -16.27
N GLY A 270 -8.92 -6.68 -17.50
CA GLY A 270 -10.36 -6.65 -17.76
C GLY A 270 -11.05 -7.96 -17.39
N LEU A 271 -10.41 -9.11 -17.67
CA LEU A 271 -10.94 -10.44 -17.33
C LEU A 271 -11.14 -10.63 -15.82
N VAL A 272 -10.36 -9.97 -14.99
CA VAL A 272 -10.49 -10.02 -13.51
C VAL A 272 -11.41 -8.91 -13.00
N VAL A 273 -11.25 -7.67 -13.48
CA VAL A 273 -12.01 -6.51 -13.01
C VAL A 273 -13.49 -6.59 -13.41
N VAL A 274 -13.80 -7.00 -14.64
CA VAL A 274 -15.19 -6.99 -15.15
C VAL A 274 -16.09 -7.95 -14.37
N PRO A 275 -15.74 -9.24 -14.14
CA PRO A 275 -16.54 -10.11 -13.29
C PRO A 275 -16.67 -9.57 -11.86
N GLY A 276 -15.57 -9.05 -11.28
CA GLY A 276 -15.60 -8.43 -9.96
C GLY A 276 -16.60 -7.28 -9.89
N LEU A 277 -16.61 -6.40 -10.89
CA LEU A 277 -17.55 -5.27 -10.98
C LEU A 277 -19.01 -5.75 -11.15
N ILE A 278 -19.25 -6.76 -11.97
CA ILE A 278 -20.59 -7.36 -12.13
C ILE A 278 -21.09 -7.87 -10.78
N PHE A 279 -20.29 -8.66 -10.06
CA PHE A 279 -20.69 -9.16 -8.75
C PHE A 279 -20.86 -8.04 -7.73
N LEU A 280 -20.05 -6.98 -7.78
CA LEU A 280 -20.21 -5.80 -6.94
C LEU A 280 -21.56 -5.11 -7.17
N LEU A 281 -21.95 -4.90 -8.43
CA LEU A 281 -23.23 -4.30 -8.81
C LEU A 281 -24.43 -5.20 -8.48
N MET A 282 -24.24 -6.52 -8.50
CA MET A 282 -25.27 -7.50 -8.07
C MET A 282 -25.40 -7.60 -6.54
N GLY A 283 -24.75 -6.73 -5.78
CA GLY A 283 -24.82 -6.74 -4.30
C GLY A 283 -24.03 -7.87 -3.66
N GLY A 284 -23.02 -8.43 -4.34
CA GLY A 284 -22.19 -9.52 -3.83
C GLY A 284 -21.26 -9.11 -2.67
N LEU A 285 -21.01 -7.81 -2.48
CA LEU A 285 -20.18 -7.30 -1.40
C LEU A 285 -20.96 -7.30 -0.08
N LYS A 286 -20.71 -8.28 0.77
CA LYS A 286 -21.37 -8.40 2.07
C LYS A 286 -20.72 -7.48 3.10
N LYS A 287 -21.50 -6.58 3.66
CA LYS A 287 -21.08 -5.66 4.71
C LYS A 287 -21.04 -6.37 6.06
N GLY A 288 -19.95 -6.24 6.79
CA GLY A 288 -19.79 -6.68 8.17
C GLY A 288 -20.56 -5.80 9.15
N LEU A 289 -20.37 -6.08 10.44
CA LEU A 289 -21.06 -5.38 11.52
C LEU A 289 -20.74 -3.89 11.54
N ASP A 290 -19.50 -3.50 11.30
CA ASP A 290 -19.04 -2.10 11.28
C ASP A 290 -19.84 -1.21 10.33
N PHE A 291 -20.33 -1.78 9.21
CA PHE A 291 -21.04 -1.03 8.17
C PHE A 291 -22.54 -1.23 8.17
N THR A 292 -23.06 -2.23 8.89
CA THR A 292 -24.51 -2.50 8.99
C THR A 292 -25.09 -2.09 10.33
N GLY A 293 -24.25 -2.01 11.36
CA GLY A 293 -24.69 -1.95 12.75
C GLY A 293 -25.32 -3.26 13.23
N GLY A 294 -25.63 -3.31 14.51
CA GLY A 294 -26.26 -4.48 15.15
C GLY A 294 -25.37 -5.10 16.22
N THR A 295 -25.70 -6.34 16.61
CA THR A 295 -24.95 -7.17 17.55
C THR A 295 -24.54 -8.47 16.88
N LEU A 296 -23.28 -8.86 17.03
CA LEU A 296 -22.70 -10.12 16.60
C LEU A 296 -22.27 -10.91 17.82
N LEU A 297 -22.77 -12.14 17.96
CA LEU A 297 -22.34 -13.07 18.99
C LEU A 297 -21.60 -14.22 18.33
N ASP A 298 -20.38 -14.49 18.77
CA ASP A 298 -19.54 -15.61 18.32
C ASP A 298 -19.56 -16.72 19.39
N PHE A 299 -20.11 -17.87 19.01
CA PHE A 299 -20.16 -19.04 19.86
C PHE A 299 -19.32 -20.19 19.32
N ASN A 300 -18.61 -20.85 20.22
CA ASN A 300 -17.96 -22.11 19.94
C ASN A 300 -18.76 -23.27 20.56
N PHE A 301 -18.95 -24.34 19.79
CA PHE A 301 -19.70 -25.53 20.18
C PHE A 301 -18.78 -26.76 20.15
N THR A 302 -18.89 -27.61 21.15
CA THR A 302 -18.17 -28.88 21.22
C THR A 302 -18.63 -29.88 20.15
N GLN A 303 -19.88 -29.76 19.72
CA GLN A 303 -20.46 -30.59 18.64
C GLN A 303 -21.04 -29.72 17.54
N PRO A 304 -21.00 -30.15 16.27
CA PRO A 304 -21.58 -29.40 15.18
C PRO A 304 -23.07 -29.15 15.35
N VAL A 305 -23.50 -27.91 15.19
CA VAL A 305 -24.90 -27.51 15.24
C VAL A 305 -25.40 -26.99 13.92
N SER A 306 -26.70 -27.11 13.66
CA SER A 306 -27.32 -26.56 12.46
C SER A 306 -27.93 -25.18 12.72
N ALA A 307 -27.99 -24.34 11.68
CA ALA A 307 -28.66 -23.04 11.79
C ALA A 307 -30.12 -23.14 12.22
N GLY A 308 -30.82 -24.23 11.86
CA GLY A 308 -32.20 -24.48 12.26
C GLY A 308 -32.33 -24.77 13.77
N GLN A 309 -31.35 -25.46 14.36
CA GLN A 309 -31.32 -25.71 15.82
C GLN A 309 -31.11 -24.40 16.59
N ILE A 310 -30.16 -23.57 16.15
CA ILE A 310 -29.90 -22.24 16.74
C ILE A 310 -31.13 -21.35 16.62
N ARG A 311 -31.78 -21.28 15.43
CA ARG A 311 -32.98 -20.48 15.21
C ARG A 311 -34.13 -20.89 16.15
N ARG A 312 -34.32 -22.21 16.37
CA ARG A 312 -35.29 -22.72 17.31
C ARG A 312 -34.97 -22.37 18.77
N ALA A 313 -33.68 -22.39 19.14
CA ALA A 313 -33.23 -21.98 20.48
C ALA A 313 -33.46 -20.49 20.74
N LEU A 314 -33.36 -19.65 19.73
CA LEU A 314 -33.55 -18.21 19.82
C LEU A 314 -35.02 -17.76 19.71
N ALA A 315 -35.94 -18.64 19.33
CA ALA A 315 -37.35 -18.29 19.17
C ALA A 315 -37.99 -17.60 20.41
N PRO A 316 -37.68 -17.98 21.69
CA PRO A 316 -38.22 -17.31 22.87
C PRO A 316 -37.72 -15.86 23.02
N ALA A 317 -36.60 -15.49 22.41
CA ALA A 317 -36.06 -14.12 22.47
C ALA A 317 -36.79 -13.17 21.50
N LYS A 318 -37.65 -13.68 20.60
CA LYS A 318 -38.41 -12.90 19.60
C LYS A 318 -37.52 -11.90 18.80
N LEU A 319 -36.31 -12.34 18.40
CA LEU A 319 -35.38 -11.49 17.69
C LEU A 319 -35.80 -11.31 16.23
N GLU A 320 -35.76 -10.07 15.76
CA GLU A 320 -35.92 -9.72 14.35
C GLU A 320 -34.59 -9.81 13.59
N ASP A 321 -34.65 -10.20 12.30
CA ASP A 321 -33.50 -10.18 11.36
C ASP A 321 -32.27 -10.97 11.85
N VAL A 322 -32.47 -12.18 12.39
CA VAL A 322 -31.37 -13.04 12.84
C VAL A 322 -30.70 -13.71 11.65
N SER A 323 -29.42 -13.40 11.44
CA SER A 323 -28.53 -14.07 10.48
C SER A 323 -27.61 -15.04 11.22
N ILE A 324 -27.63 -16.32 10.86
CA ILE A 324 -26.81 -17.36 11.47
C ILE A 324 -25.85 -17.88 10.43
N GLN A 325 -24.56 -17.77 10.71
CA GLN A 325 -23.48 -18.29 9.87
C GLN A 325 -22.75 -19.40 10.62
N LEU A 326 -22.53 -20.52 9.93
CA LEU A 326 -21.85 -21.69 10.47
C LEU A 326 -20.44 -21.77 9.90
N ALA A 327 -19.44 -21.89 10.77
CA ALA A 327 -18.03 -21.99 10.45
C ALA A 327 -17.36 -23.08 11.32
N GLY A 328 -16.02 -23.08 11.35
CA GLY A 328 -15.19 -24.01 12.12
C GLY A 328 -14.58 -25.12 11.28
N ALA A 329 -13.62 -25.86 11.85
CA ALA A 329 -12.93 -27.00 11.22
C ALA A 329 -13.92 -28.07 10.77
N THR A 330 -14.94 -28.32 11.60
CA THR A 330 -16.16 -29.07 11.24
C THR A 330 -17.29 -28.03 11.17
N ARG A 331 -17.93 -27.88 10.01
CA ARG A 331 -18.96 -26.86 9.79
C ARG A 331 -20.05 -26.95 10.85
N GLY A 332 -20.22 -25.87 11.64
CA GLY A 332 -21.19 -25.78 12.73
C GLY A 332 -20.58 -25.91 14.14
N THR A 333 -19.27 -26.01 14.29
CA THR A 333 -18.57 -25.86 15.57
C THR A 333 -18.34 -24.42 15.97
N GLU A 334 -18.31 -23.52 15.00
CA GLU A 334 -18.32 -22.06 15.23
C GLU A 334 -19.59 -21.47 14.65
N VAL A 335 -20.29 -20.64 15.41
CA VAL A 335 -21.58 -20.06 15.01
C VAL A 335 -21.57 -18.56 15.27
N PHE A 336 -21.73 -17.80 14.21
CA PHE A 336 -21.87 -16.35 14.26
C PHE A 336 -23.35 -15.99 14.15
N ILE A 337 -23.88 -15.36 15.20
CA ILE A 337 -25.28 -14.91 15.28
C ILE A 337 -25.28 -13.39 15.17
N LYS A 338 -25.75 -12.86 14.05
CA LYS A 338 -25.88 -11.42 13.80
C LYS A 338 -27.34 -11.00 13.92
N THR A 339 -27.58 -9.95 14.68
CA THR A 339 -28.92 -9.39 14.94
C THR A 339 -28.92 -7.88 14.83
N LYS A 340 -30.08 -7.22 14.89
CA LYS A 340 -30.16 -5.79 15.20
C LYS A 340 -29.48 -5.50 16.55
N GLU A 341 -29.22 -4.21 16.84
CA GLU A 341 -28.66 -3.77 18.12
C GLU A 341 -29.47 -4.31 19.30
N LEU A 342 -28.81 -5.08 20.18
CA LEU A 342 -29.41 -5.64 21.39
C LEU A 342 -29.03 -4.79 22.59
N ASP A 343 -30.01 -4.58 23.48
CA ASP A 343 -29.76 -4.06 24.83
C ASP A 343 -29.17 -5.14 25.74
N GLU A 344 -28.53 -4.74 26.82
CA GLU A 344 -27.80 -5.65 27.71
C GLU A 344 -28.69 -6.80 28.27
N PRO A 345 -29.94 -6.55 28.74
CA PRO A 345 -30.80 -7.62 29.21
C PRO A 345 -31.16 -8.65 28.14
N THR A 346 -31.45 -8.21 26.92
CA THR A 346 -31.75 -9.10 25.79
C THR A 346 -30.52 -9.88 25.35
N LYS A 347 -29.34 -9.25 25.35
CA LYS A 347 -28.04 -9.90 25.05
C LYS A 347 -27.81 -11.07 26.04
N GLN A 348 -27.91 -10.81 27.34
CA GLN A 348 -27.75 -11.84 28.36
C GLN A 348 -28.77 -12.96 28.24
N LYS A 349 -30.03 -12.63 27.92
CA LYS A 349 -31.07 -13.61 27.64
C LYS A 349 -30.74 -14.50 26.45
N VAL A 350 -30.22 -13.93 25.36
CA VAL A 350 -29.79 -14.69 24.19
C VAL A 350 -28.65 -15.65 24.53
N VAL A 351 -27.63 -15.16 25.25
CA VAL A 351 -26.50 -15.98 25.70
C VAL A 351 -26.99 -17.14 26.59
N SER A 352 -27.82 -16.86 27.58
CA SER A 352 -28.34 -17.89 28.48
C SER A 352 -29.22 -18.94 27.77
N LEU A 353 -30.04 -18.53 26.76
CA LEU A 353 -30.83 -19.46 25.95
C LEU A 353 -29.96 -20.41 25.12
N ILE A 354 -28.85 -19.92 24.55
CA ILE A 354 -27.93 -20.78 23.80
C ILE A 354 -27.18 -21.73 24.74
N GLN A 355 -26.60 -21.22 25.82
CA GLN A 355 -25.83 -22.02 26.77
C GLN A 355 -26.69 -23.07 27.51
N SER A 356 -27.95 -22.76 27.85
CA SER A 356 -28.86 -23.73 28.46
C SER A 356 -29.30 -24.84 27.52
N ARG A 357 -29.46 -24.50 26.19
CA ARG A 357 -29.91 -25.48 25.19
C ARG A 357 -28.80 -26.37 24.65
N PHE A 358 -27.58 -25.85 24.60
CA PHE A 358 -26.42 -26.56 24.04
C PHE A 358 -25.33 -26.67 25.11
N LYS A 359 -25.22 -27.85 25.74
CA LYS A 359 -24.15 -28.12 26.70
C LYS A 359 -22.79 -28.03 26.02
N GLY A 360 -21.89 -27.19 26.56
CA GLY A 360 -20.57 -26.93 25.98
C GLY A 360 -20.53 -25.81 24.94
N ALA A 361 -21.61 -25.02 24.79
CA ALA A 361 -21.55 -23.77 24.05
C ALA A 361 -20.81 -22.71 24.88
N THR A 362 -19.69 -22.19 24.32
CA THR A 362 -18.94 -21.08 24.92
C THR A 362 -19.10 -19.84 24.08
N LEU A 363 -19.33 -18.71 24.73
CA LEU A 363 -19.36 -17.39 24.07
C LEU A 363 -17.93 -16.90 23.94
N ARG A 364 -17.45 -16.69 22.72
CA ARG A 364 -16.08 -16.25 22.41
C ARG A 364 -15.94 -14.73 22.32
N SER A 365 -16.90 -14.10 21.66
CA SER A 365 -16.94 -12.64 21.57
C SER A 365 -18.35 -12.12 21.38
N VAL A 366 -18.55 -10.88 21.81
CA VAL A 366 -19.74 -10.08 21.54
C VAL A 366 -19.30 -8.73 21.03
N ASP A 367 -19.74 -8.40 19.83
CA ASP A 367 -19.50 -7.11 19.22
C ASP A 367 -20.85 -6.41 18.99
N THR A 368 -21.00 -5.19 19.48
CA THR A 368 -22.18 -4.34 19.25
C THR A 368 -21.75 -3.03 18.64
N VAL A 369 -22.36 -2.65 17.53
CA VAL A 369 -22.13 -1.39 16.82
C VAL A 369 -23.47 -0.70 16.58
N GLY A 370 -23.63 0.48 17.16
CA GLY A 370 -24.84 1.29 16.97
C GLY A 370 -24.91 1.88 15.54
N GLY A 371 -26.15 2.10 15.07
CA GLY A 371 -26.39 2.58 13.71
C GLY A 371 -25.79 3.95 13.38
N VAL A 372 -25.53 4.81 14.38
CA VAL A 372 -24.87 6.11 14.19
C VAL A 372 -23.39 5.91 13.85
N ILE A 373 -22.71 5.04 14.63
CA ILE A 373 -21.30 4.71 14.43
C ILE A 373 -21.09 4.01 13.09
N SER A 374 -21.96 3.08 12.74
CA SER A 374 -21.90 2.34 11.47
C SER A 374 -21.96 3.28 10.26
N ARG A 375 -22.83 4.31 10.27
CA ARG A 375 -22.90 5.32 9.21
C ARG A 375 -21.63 6.17 9.16
N GLU A 376 -21.10 6.56 10.31
CA GLU A 376 -19.85 7.32 10.42
C GLU A 376 -18.67 6.53 9.88
N LEU A 377 -18.53 5.25 10.26
CA LEU A 377 -17.49 4.35 9.77
C LEU A 377 -17.56 4.18 8.25
N THR A 378 -18.77 3.98 7.70
CA THR A 378 -18.97 3.87 6.24
C THR A 378 -18.51 5.14 5.52
N ARG A 379 -18.88 6.32 6.03
CA ARG A 379 -18.47 7.60 5.46
C ARG A 379 -16.95 7.80 5.55
N LYS A 380 -16.37 7.54 6.71
CA LYS A 380 -14.92 7.65 6.93
C LYS A 380 -14.14 6.70 6.04
N ALA A 381 -14.62 5.47 5.84
CA ALA A 381 -14.02 4.50 4.94
C ALA A 381 -13.93 4.99 3.50
N PHE A 382 -15.03 5.51 2.95
CA PHE A 382 -15.03 6.07 1.60
C PHE A 382 -14.11 7.29 1.48
N LEU A 383 -14.19 8.23 2.43
CA LEU A 383 -13.38 9.44 2.42
C LEU A 383 -11.89 9.14 2.55
N SER A 384 -11.50 8.17 3.37
CA SER A 384 -10.10 7.82 3.55
C SER A 384 -9.47 7.27 2.27
N VAL A 385 -10.16 6.39 1.54
CA VAL A 385 -9.68 5.87 0.24
C VAL A 385 -9.60 6.99 -0.80
N LEU A 386 -10.59 7.87 -0.86
CA LEU A 386 -10.60 9.01 -1.76
C LEU A 386 -9.45 9.97 -1.48
N PHE A 387 -9.29 10.40 -0.22
CA PHE A 387 -8.21 11.33 0.16
C PHE A 387 -6.82 10.70 -0.03
N ALA A 388 -6.64 9.41 0.26
CA ALA A 388 -5.38 8.72 0.02
C ALA A 388 -5.02 8.70 -1.47
N SER A 389 -5.98 8.37 -2.33
CA SER A 389 -5.77 8.35 -3.78
C SER A 389 -5.42 9.74 -4.33
N ILE A 390 -6.12 10.78 -3.87
CA ILE A 390 -5.84 12.18 -4.27
C ILE A 390 -4.48 12.62 -3.75
N ALA A 391 -4.18 12.41 -2.48
CA ALA A 391 -2.92 12.84 -1.86
C ALA A 391 -1.71 12.20 -2.55
N ILE A 392 -1.79 10.90 -2.84
CA ILE A 392 -0.74 10.18 -3.57
C ILE A 392 -0.64 10.69 -5.02
N GLY A 393 -1.77 10.88 -5.71
CA GLY A 393 -1.79 11.41 -7.08
C GLY A 393 -1.15 12.80 -7.17
N VAL A 394 -1.45 13.68 -6.22
CA VAL A 394 -0.86 15.02 -6.10
C VAL A 394 0.63 14.90 -5.78
N TYR A 395 1.01 14.07 -4.80
CA TYR A 395 2.41 13.84 -4.44
C TYR A 395 3.23 13.39 -5.64
N LEU A 396 2.76 12.38 -6.39
CA LEU A 396 3.45 11.88 -7.58
C LEU A 396 3.51 12.90 -8.71
N SER A 397 2.43 13.66 -8.93
CA SER A 397 2.42 14.72 -9.93
C SER A 397 3.48 15.78 -9.63
N PHE A 398 3.66 16.13 -8.37
CA PHE A 398 4.69 17.08 -7.93
C PHE A 398 6.10 16.49 -8.06
N ARG A 399 6.26 15.24 -7.62
CA ARG A 399 7.54 14.55 -7.56
C ARG A 399 8.12 14.25 -8.95
N PHE A 400 7.27 13.93 -9.92
CA PHE A 400 7.66 13.59 -11.28
C PHE A 400 7.42 14.74 -12.28
N ALA A 401 7.55 15.99 -11.87
CA ALA A 401 7.38 17.21 -12.69
C ALA A 401 8.68 17.82 -13.27
N PRO A 402 9.60 17.09 -13.92
CA PRO A 402 10.84 17.64 -14.43
C PRO A 402 10.67 18.43 -15.75
N GLY A 403 9.79 19.34 -15.81
CA GLY A 403 9.45 20.12 -17.03
C GLY A 403 8.15 20.89 -16.85
N GLY A 404 7.72 21.05 -15.59
CA GLY A 404 6.50 21.74 -15.21
C GLY A 404 5.39 20.81 -14.76
N PHE A 405 4.41 21.35 -14.05
CA PHE A 405 3.29 20.64 -13.42
C PHE A 405 2.52 19.73 -14.40
N VAL A 406 2.27 20.20 -15.63
CA VAL A 406 1.56 19.42 -16.66
C VAL A 406 2.32 18.14 -17.04
N SER A 407 3.66 18.20 -17.04
CA SER A 407 4.51 17.02 -17.31
C SER A 407 4.44 16.00 -16.16
N GLY A 408 4.30 16.45 -14.92
CA GLY A 408 4.14 15.58 -13.75
C GLY A 408 2.75 14.97 -13.64
N LEU A 409 1.71 15.69 -14.05
CA LEU A 409 0.32 15.26 -13.93
C LEU A 409 0.05 13.92 -14.62
N LYS A 410 0.70 13.63 -15.76
CA LYS A 410 0.56 12.36 -16.45
C LYS A 410 1.02 11.17 -15.59
N TYR A 411 2.10 11.33 -14.81
CA TYR A 411 2.58 10.29 -13.90
C TYR A 411 1.63 10.08 -12.73
N GLY A 412 1.15 11.17 -12.12
CA GLY A 412 0.17 11.11 -11.03
C GLY A 412 -1.14 10.46 -11.47
N VAL A 413 -1.70 10.87 -12.61
CA VAL A 413 -2.97 10.31 -13.11
C VAL A 413 -2.83 8.84 -13.49
N THR A 414 -1.76 8.44 -14.18
CA THR A 414 -1.56 7.02 -14.53
C THR A 414 -1.37 6.15 -13.30
N ALA A 415 -0.70 6.65 -12.26
CA ALA A 415 -0.57 5.96 -10.99
C ALA A 415 -1.94 5.81 -10.28
N VAL A 416 -2.76 6.88 -10.24
CA VAL A 416 -4.10 6.81 -9.64
C VAL A 416 -5.00 5.83 -10.39
N ILE A 417 -4.94 5.76 -11.72
CA ILE A 417 -5.69 4.76 -12.51
C ILE A 417 -5.25 3.34 -12.11
N ALA A 418 -3.95 3.09 -11.94
CA ALA A 418 -3.45 1.80 -11.49
C ALA A 418 -3.91 1.49 -10.06
N LEU A 419 -3.94 2.46 -9.14
CA LEU A 419 -4.48 2.31 -7.79
C LEU A 419 -5.97 1.95 -7.79
N ILE A 420 -6.77 2.64 -8.60
CA ILE A 420 -8.20 2.33 -8.75
C ILE A 420 -8.39 0.90 -9.28
N HIS A 421 -7.58 0.50 -10.25
CA HIS A 421 -7.58 -0.89 -10.73
C HIS A 421 -7.32 -1.88 -9.58
N ASP A 422 -6.30 -1.66 -8.74
CA ASP A 422 -5.96 -2.56 -7.65
C ASP A 422 -7.08 -2.65 -6.61
N VAL A 423 -7.65 -1.52 -6.23
CA VAL A 423 -8.81 -1.45 -5.33
C VAL A 423 -10.01 -2.21 -5.94
N LEU A 424 -10.27 -2.06 -7.24
CA LEU A 424 -11.36 -2.77 -7.92
C LEU A 424 -11.13 -4.28 -7.98
N VAL A 425 -9.90 -4.73 -8.22
CA VAL A 425 -9.58 -6.17 -8.21
C VAL A 425 -9.84 -6.77 -6.84
N VAL A 426 -9.28 -6.18 -5.77
CA VAL A 426 -9.46 -6.71 -4.41
C VAL A 426 -10.92 -6.68 -3.99
N THR A 427 -11.61 -5.55 -4.20
CA THR A 427 -13.03 -5.40 -3.87
C THR A 427 -13.89 -6.36 -4.70
N GLY A 428 -13.54 -6.55 -5.98
CA GLY A 428 -14.22 -7.49 -6.89
C GLY A 428 -14.08 -8.94 -6.43
N ILE A 429 -12.88 -9.37 -6.04
CA ILE A 429 -12.65 -10.71 -5.50
C ILE A 429 -13.45 -10.90 -4.20
N PHE A 430 -13.48 -9.89 -3.30
CA PHE A 430 -14.28 -9.94 -2.09
C PHE A 430 -15.78 -9.98 -2.39
N ALA A 431 -16.26 -9.31 -3.42
CA ALA A 431 -17.66 -9.39 -3.86
C ALA A 431 -18.01 -10.79 -4.37
N ILE A 432 -17.15 -11.43 -5.18
CA ILE A 432 -17.32 -12.81 -5.64
C ILE A 432 -17.33 -13.77 -4.44
N MET A 433 -16.31 -13.69 -3.59
CA MET A 433 -16.19 -14.56 -2.42
C MET A 433 -17.28 -14.27 -1.37
N GLY A 434 -17.77 -13.04 -1.30
CA GLY A 434 -18.94 -12.68 -0.49
C GLY A 434 -20.19 -13.46 -0.89
N LYS A 435 -20.40 -13.66 -2.19
CA LYS A 435 -21.51 -14.46 -2.71
C LYS A 435 -21.33 -15.96 -2.42
N PHE A 436 -20.16 -16.53 -2.70
CA PHE A 436 -19.91 -17.96 -2.67
C PHE A 436 -19.41 -18.47 -1.30
N ALA A 437 -18.52 -17.74 -0.63
CA ALA A 437 -17.88 -18.15 0.63
C ALA A 437 -18.36 -17.33 1.85
N GLY A 438 -19.22 -16.33 1.64
CA GLY A 438 -19.75 -15.53 2.74
C GLY A 438 -18.77 -14.52 3.32
N TRP A 439 -17.69 -14.18 2.61
CA TRP A 439 -16.73 -13.16 3.08
C TRP A 439 -17.43 -11.83 3.29
N GLN A 440 -17.09 -11.17 4.41
CA GLN A 440 -17.62 -9.86 4.76
C GLN A 440 -16.50 -8.83 4.76
N ILE A 441 -16.85 -7.61 4.45
CA ILE A 441 -15.97 -6.46 4.60
C ILE A 441 -16.28 -5.74 5.91
N ASP A 442 -15.22 -5.37 6.63
CA ASP A 442 -15.25 -4.63 7.89
C ASP A 442 -14.29 -3.44 7.83
N SER A 443 -14.08 -2.78 8.94
CA SER A 443 -13.12 -1.67 9.04
C SER A 443 -11.67 -2.10 8.81
N LEU A 444 -11.33 -3.37 9.08
CA LEU A 444 -10.01 -3.92 8.78
C LEU A 444 -9.80 -4.08 7.26
N PHE A 445 -10.84 -4.43 6.51
CA PHE A 445 -10.79 -4.46 5.05
C PHE A 445 -10.43 -3.08 4.47
N VAL A 446 -11.00 -1.99 5.01
CA VAL A 446 -10.64 -0.62 4.59
C VAL A 446 -9.19 -0.29 4.93
N THR A 447 -8.73 -0.77 6.10
CA THR A 447 -7.31 -0.66 6.49
C THR A 447 -6.39 -1.37 5.51
N ALA A 448 -6.78 -2.58 5.07
CA ALA A 448 -6.06 -3.29 4.01
C ALA A 448 -6.03 -2.48 2.71
N MET A 449 -7.18 -1.91 2.28
CA MET A 449 -7.23 -1.08 1.06
C MET A 449 -6.28 0.10 1.12
N LEU A 450 -6.25 0.84 2.22
CA LEU A 450 -5.34 1.98 2.39
C LEU A 450 -3.87 1.53 2.41
N THR A 451 -3.57 0.40 3.04
CA THR A 451 -2.22 -0.18 3.05
C THR A 451 -1.79 -0.60 1.64
N ILE A 452 -2.67 -1.23 0.88
CA ILE A 452 -2.44 -1.63 -0.51
C ILE A 452 -2.20 -0.39 -1.38
N ILE A 453 -3.00 0.67 -1.23
CA ILE A 453 -2.82 1.94 -1.94
C ILE A 453 -1.41 2.51 -1.68
N GLY A 454 -0.96 2.50 -0.42
CA GLY A 454 0.40 2.95 -0.05
C GLY A 454 1.50 2.07 -0.66
N PHE A 455 1.32 0.75 -0.63
CA PHE A 455 2.32 -0.22 -1.10
C PHE A 455 2.37 -0.33 -2.63
N SER A 456 1.23 -0.38 -3.32
CA SER A 456 1.18 -0.51 -4.79
C SER A 456 1.95 0.61 -5.49
N VAL A 457 1.96 1.80 -4.91
CA VAL A 457 2.69 2.95 -5.46
C VAL A 457 4.20 2.78 -5.38
N HIS A 458 4.74 1.97 -4.47
CA HIS A 458 6.19 1.74 -4.33
C HIS A 458 6.82 1.29 -5.64
N ASP A 459 6.30 0.22 -6.24
CA ASP A 459 6.80 -0.30 -7.51
C ASP A 459 6.60 0.70 -8.65
N THR A 460 5.47 1.40 -8.66
CA THR A 460 5.18 2.44 -9.67
C THR A 460 6.19 3.59 -9.59
N ILE A 461 6.52 4.08 -8.38
CA ILE A 461 7.53 5.14 -8.16
C ILE A 461 8.88 4.71 -8.71
N VAL A 462 9.28 3.49 -8.41
CA VAL A 462 10.56 2.93 -8.82
C VAL A 462 10.68 2.83 -10.34
N ILE A 463 9.64 2.34 -11.01
CA ILE A 463 9.60 2.23 -12.47
C ILE A 463 9.60 3.63 -13.09
N PHE A 464 8.81 4.56 -12.57
CA PHE A 464 8.73 5.94 -13.08
C PHE A 464 10.04 6.70 -12.88
N ASP A 465 10.72 6.50 -11.74
CA ASP A 465 12.05 7.08 -11.53
C ASP A 465 13.07 6.54 -12.55
N ARG A 466 13.01 5.23 -12.85
CA ARG A 466 13.87 4.62 -13.88
C ARG A 466 13.54 5.13 -15.29
N ILE A 467 12.26 5.29 -15.62
CA ILE A 467 11.84 5.91 -16.89
C ILE A 467 12.42 7.33 -17.00
N ARG A 468 12.32 8.11 -15.91
CA ARG A 468 12.86 9.48 -15.88
C ARG A 468 14.37 9.52 -16.00
N GLU A 469 15.09 8.59 -15.36
CA GLU A 469 16.55 8.44 -15.48
C GLU A 469 16.94 8.12 -16.94
N ASN A 470 16.30 7.14 -17.56
CA ASN A 470 16.56 6.75 -18.94
C ASN A 470 16.19 7.86 -19.95
N LEU A 471 15.13 8.63 -19.68
CA LEU A 471 14.74 9.78 -20.50
C LEU A 471 15.78 10.92 -20.50
N LYS A 472 16.52 11.11 -19.39
CA LYS A 472 17.60 12.09 -19.32
C LYS A 472 18.79 11.70 -20.20
N ASN A 473 19.02 10.40 -20.36
CA ASN A 473 20.14 9.82 -21.10
C ASN A 473 19.75 9.40 -22.53
N ARG A 474 18.54 9.79 -23.01
CA ARG A 474 18.04 9.41 -24.33
C ARG A 474 18.89 9.99 -25.45
N THR A 475 19.09 9.21 -26.51
CA THR A 475 19.61 9.63 -27.80
C THR A 475 18.52 10.17 -28.72
N LYS A 476 18.86 10.77 -29.85
CA LYS A 476 17.88 11.31 -30.82
C LYS A 476 17.02 10.23 -31.45
N ASP A 477 17.51 9.01 -31.52
CA ASP A 477 16.89 7.86 -32.20
C ASP A 477 16.03 7.01 -31.24
N ASP A 478 16.11 7.26 -29.92
CA ASP A 478 15.36 6.50 -28.92
C ASP A 478 13.86 6.84 -28.96
N VAL A 479 13.03 5.82 -29.21
CA VAL A 479 11.58 5.92 -29.14
C VAL A 479 11.12 5.83 -27.68
N PHE A 480 10.14 6.64 -27.27
CA PHE A 480 9.65 6.66 -25.90
C PHE A 480 9.17 5.28 -25.41
N GLU A 481 8.53 4.51 -26.29
CA GLU A 481 8.05 3.15 -26.01
C GLU A 481 9.19 2.20 -25.64
N ASP A 482 10.32 2.27 -26.37
CA ASP A 482 11.52 1.45 -26.10
C ASP A 482 12.21 1.84 -24.80
N ILE A 483 12.24 3.15 -24.48
CA ILE A 483 12.77 3.64 -23.20
C ILE A 483 11.95 3.08 -22.04
N VAL A 484 10.61 3.12 -22.14
CA VAL A 484 9.73 2.58 -21.10
C VAL A 484 9.90 1.07 -20.98
N ASN A 485 9.94 0.33 -22.09
CA ASN A 485 10.14 -1.12 -22.08
C ASN A 485 11.49 -1.51 -21.45
N ARG A 486 12.57 -0.80 -21.79
CA ARG A 486 13.89 -0.99 -21.17
C ARG A 486 13.85 -0.69 -19.67
N SER A 487 13.18 0.38 -19.26
CA SER A 487 13.06 0.77 -17.84
C SER A 487 12.33 -0.28 -17.02
N VAL A 488 11.21 -0.82 -17.53
CA VAL A 488 10.44 -1.89 -16.89
C VAL A 488 11.32 -3.15 -16.77
N ASN A 489 12.02 -3.56 -17.82
CA ASN A 489 12.90 -4.73 -17.76
C ASN A 489 14.03 -4.58 -16.73
N GLN A 490 14.59 -3.38 -16.60
CA GLN A 490 15.65 -3.08 -15.63
C GLN A 490 15.16 -3.13 -14.17
N THR A 491 13.89 -2.87 -13.94
CA THR A 491 13.30 -2.86 -12.58
C THR A 491 12.56 -4.15 -12.23
N LEU A 492 12.32 -5.04 -13.19
CA LEU A 492 11.47 -6.22 -13.05
C LEU A 492 11.91 -7.15 -11.90
N ALA A 493 13.20 -7.54 -11.89
CA ALA A 493 13.73 -8.42 -10.86
C ALA A 493 13.59 -7.81 -9.45
N ARG A 494 13.79 -6.50 -9.34
CA ARG A 494 13.64 -5.77 -8.09
C ARG A 494 12.17 -5.76 -7.62
N SER A 495 11.22 -5.36 -8.46
CA SER A 495 9.80 -5.35 -8.12
C SER A 495 9.29 -6.73 -7.68
N ILE A 496 9.76 -7.80 -8.33
CA ILE A 496 9.43 -9.17 -7.91
C ILE A 496 10.02 -9.50 -6.55
N ASN A 497 11.28 -9.16 -6.29
CA ASN A 497 11.95 -9.49 -5.03
C ASN A 497 11.37 -8.70 -3.85
N THR A 498 11.05 -7.41 -4.01
CA THR A 498 10.44 -6.58 -2.97
C THR A 498 9.04 -7.08 -2.63
N SER A 499 8.24 -7.40 -3.62
CA SER A 499 6.91 -7.97 -3.39
C SER A 499 6.98 -9.36 -2.77
N LEU A 500 7.97 -10.19 -3.16
CA LEU A 500 8.12 -11.54 -2.63
C LEU A 500 8.40 -11.52 -1.12
N THR A 501 9.21 -10.60 -0.60
CA THR A 501 9.47 -10.50 0.85
C THR A 501 8.19 -10.19 1.63
N VAL A 502 7.36 -9.29 1.12
CA VAL A 502 6.06 -8.96 1.72
C VAL A 502 5.07 -10.11 1.57
N ILE A 503 5.03 -10.77 0.42
CA ILE A 503 4.19 -11.97 0.20
C ILE A 503 4.56 -13.09 1.17
N LEU A 504 5.84 -13.34 1.44
CA LEU A 504 6.29 -14.35 2.39
C LEU A 504 5.77 -14.07 3.81
N THR A 505 5.85 -12.83 4.28
CA THR A 505 5.33 -12.45 5.60
C THR A 505 3.81 -12.51 5.66
N LEU A 506 3.11 -12.09 4.60
CA LEU A 506 1.64 -12.17 4.53
C LEU A 506 1.16 -13.62 4.43
N LEU A 507 1.84 -14.49 3.68
CA LEU A 507 1.52 -15.92 3.63
C LEU A 507 1.68 -16.59 5.00
N ALA A 508 2.74 -16.26 5.73
CA ALA A 508 2.91 -16.74 7.09
C ALA A 508 1.74 -16.31 7.99
N LEU A 509 1.28 -15.05 7.85
CA LEU A 509 0.11 -14.54 8.57
C LEU A 509 -1.21 -15.20 8.13
N VAL A 510 -1.41 -15.49 6.84
CA VAL A 510 -2.63 -16.17 6.35
C VAL A 510 -2.73 -17.58 6.91
N ILE A 511 -1.61 -18.29 6.98
CA ILE A 511 -1.56 -19.71 7.38
C ILE A 511 -1.58 -19.85 8.90
N TRP A 512 -0.80 -19.06 9.62
CA TRP A 512 -0.60 -19.20 11.08
C TRP A 512 -1.12 -18.02 11.91
N GLY A 513 -1.58 -16.91 11.32
CA GLY A 513 -1.94 -15.67 12.02
C GLY A 513 -3.29 -15.69 12.77
N GLY A 514 -4.06 -16.76 12.68
CA GLY A 514 -5.34 -16.91 13.35
C GLY A 514 -6.53 -16.36 12.55
N PRO A 515 -7.76 -16.73 12.96
CA PRO A 515 -8.97 -16.44 12.19
C PRO A 515 -9.35 -14.95 12.19
N VAL A 516 -9.10 -14.23 13.29
CA VAL A 516 -9.55 -12.83 13.50
C VAL A 516 -9.02 -11.88 12.45
N ILE A 517 -7.75 -12.02 12.05
CA ILE A 517 -7.10 -11.14 11.08
C ILE A 517 -6.99 -11.76 9.68
N ARG A 518 -7.48 -12.98 9.49
CA ARG A 518 -7.25 -13.74 8.23
C ARG A 518 -7.76 -13.01 6.99
N LEU A 519 -9.00 -12.54 6.98
CA LEU A 519 -9.56 -11.85 5.81
C LEU A 519 -8.86 -10.51 5.54
N PHE A 520 -8.46 -9.79 6.58
CA PHE A 520 -7.64 -8.59 6.46
C PHE A 520 -6.30 -8.89 5.78
N VAL A 521 -5.61 -9.94 6.22
CA VAL A 521 -4.31 -10.34 5.65
C VAL A 521 -4.46 -10.87 4.23
N VAL A 522 -5.53 -11.63 3.95
CA VAL A 522 -5.85 -12.10 2.59
C VAL A 522 -6.10 -10.92 1.64
N ALA A 523 -6.84 -9.89 2.09
CA ALA A 523 -7.03 -8.68 1.30
C ALA A 523 -5.69 -8.02 0.96
N MET A 524 -4.80 -7.86 1.95
CA MET A 524 -3.46 -7.32 1.73
C MET A 524 -2.63 -8.18 0.77
N LEU A 525 -2.66 -9.52 0.91
CA LEU A 525 -1.93 -10.44 0.04
C LEU A 525 -2.37 -10.31 -1.43
N ILE A 526 -3.68 -10.33 -1.67
CA ILE A 526 -4.25 -10.12 -3.02
C ILE A 526 -3.81 -8.75 -3.54
N GLY A 527 -3.89 -7.71 -2.71
CA GLY A 527 -3.54 -6.35 -3.10
C GLY A 527 -2.07 -6.17 -3.43
N VAL A 528 -1.14 -6.79 -2.68
CA VAL A 528 0.30 -6.76 -2.98
C VAL A 528 0.60 -7.44 -4.32
N ILE A 529 0.01 -8.63 -4.56
CA ILE A 529 0.17 -9.34 -5.85
C ILE A 529 -0.38 -8.48 -7.00
N THR A 530 -1.56 -7.90 -6.82
CA THR A 530 -2.21 -7.06 -7.84
C THR A 530 -1.42 -5.78 -8.08
N GLY A 531 -0.93 -5.11 -7.01
CA GLY A 531 -0.14 -3.88 -7.08
C GLY A 531 1.17 -4.07 -7.83
N THR A 532 1.86 -5.19 -7.61
CA THR A 532 3.07 -5.55 -8.37
C THR A 532 2.74 -5.76 -9.84
N TYR A 533 1.66 -6.49 -10.13
CA TYR A 533 1.19 -6.69 -11.50
C TYR A 533 0.84 -5.34 -12.16
N SER A 534 0.04 -4.50 -11.50
CA SER A 534 -0.49 -3.27 -12.07
C SER A 534 0.61 -2.24 -12.35
N SER A 535 1.63 -2.14 -11.48
CA SER A 535 2.76 -1.24 -11.66
C SER A 535 3.56 -1.56 -12.92
N ILE A 536 3.78 -2.84 -13.19
CA ILE A 536 4.57 -3.34 -14.33
C ILE A 536 3.72 -3.33 -15.61
N PHE A 537 2.52 -3.91 -15.55
CA PHE A 537 1.73 -4.27 -16.73
C PHE A 537 0.57 -3.30 -17.04
N ASN A 538 0.23 -2.37 -16.11
CA ASN A 538 -0.82 -1.38 -16.32
C ASN A 538 -0.28 0.05 -16.27
N ALA A 539 0.37 0.49 -15.19
CA ALA A 539 0.80 1.88 -15.02
C ALA A 539 1.78 2.33 -16.09
N SER A 540 2.80 1.50 -16.38
CA SER A 540 3.83 1.80 -17.37
C SER A 540 3.30 1.83 -18.81
N PRO A 541 2.49 0.84 -19.27
CA PRO A 541 1.83 0.91 -20.56
C PRO A 541 0.83 2.06 -20.69
N LEU A 542 0.08 2.39 -19.63
CA LEU A 542 -0.84 3.55 -19.63
C LEU A 542 -0.11 4.87 -19.87
N LEU A 543 1.10 5.02 -19.30
CA LEU A 543 1.94 6.19 -19.53
C LEU A 543 2.33 6.31 -21.02
N VAL A 544 2.62 5.18 -21.69
CA VAL A 544 2.90 5.16 -23.13
C VAL A 544 1.67 5.54 -23.96
N VAL A 545 0.51 4.97 -23.62
CA VAL A 545 -0.77 5.31 -24.29
C VAL A 545 -1.08 6.80 -24.14
N TRP A 546 -0.87 7.36 -22.94
CA TRP A 546 -1.04 8.80 -22.70
C TRP A 546 -0.16 9.64 -23.61
N GLU A 547 1.15 9.32 -23.69
CA GLU A 547 2.09 10.06 -24.54
C GLU A 547 1.74 9.95 -26.03
N GLN A 548 1.30 8.76 -26.48
CA GLN A 548 0.84 8.56 -27.87
C GLN A 548 -0.39 9.41 -28.19
N ILE A 549 -1.38 9.48 -27.28
CA ILE A 549 -2.57 10.34 -27.45
C ILE A 549 -2.16 11.81 -27.46
N ALA A 550 -1.28 12.22 -26.54
CA ALA A 550 -0.78 13.60 -26.47
C ALA A 550 -0.01 14.00 -27.75
N ALA A 551 0.83 13.08 -28.27
CA ALA A 551 1.56 13.29 -29.53
C ALA A 551 0.63 13.41 -30.74
N LYS A 552 -0.41 12.56 -30.82
CA LYS A 552 -1.45 12.67 -31.87
C LYS A 552 -2.19 14.02 -31.80
N ARG A 553 -2.58 14.47 -30.62
CA ARG A 553 -3.22 15.77 -30.41
C ARG A 553 -2.32 16.94 -30.81
N ARG A 554 -1.02 16.89 -30.44
CA ARG A 554 -0.05 17.92 -30.85
C ARG A 554 0.14 17.96 -32.38
N ARG A 555 0.22 16.80 -33.03
CA ARG A 555 0.31 16.72 -34.51
C ARG A 555 -0.95 17.30 -35.18
N ALA A 556 -2.12 16.94 -34.67
CA ALA A 556 -3.38 17.47 -35.19
C ALA A 556 -3.47 18.99 -35.03
N ALA A 557 -3.07 19.52 -33.87
CA ALA A 557 -3.03 20.97 -33.62
C ALA A 557 -2.04 21.71 -34.53
N LEU A 558 -0.85 21.11 -34.80
CA LEU A 558 0.13 21.65 -35.74
C LEU A 558 -0.42 21.68 -37.17
N VAL A 559 -1.06 20.61 -37.63
CA VAL A 559 -1.69 20.54 -38.95
C VAL A 559 -2.78 21.60 -39.08
N ALA A 560 -3.66 21.72 -38.08
CA ALA A 560 -4.73 22.74 -38.04
C ALA A 560 -4.16 24.18 -38.09
N ALA A 561 -3.08 24.45 -37.32
CA ALA A 561 -2.39 25.74 -37.33
C ALA A 561 -1.72 26.05 -38.67
N THR A 562 -1.18 25.04 -39.35
CA THR A 562 -0.55 25.18 -40.67
C THR A 562 -1.60 25.42 -41.74
N THR A 563 -2.76 24.75 -41.65
CA THR A 563 -3.90 24.91 -42.56
C THR A 563 -4.54 26.28 -42.37
N ALA A 564 -4.68 26.77 -41.13
CA ALA A 564 -5.20 28.09 -40.81
C ALA A 564 -4.30 29.26 -41.26
N LYS A 565 -2.97 28.99 -41.40
CA LYS A 565 -1.97 29.98 -41.89
C LYS A 565 -1.82 30.00 -43.40
N ARG A 566 -2.51 29.14 -44.15
CA ARG A 566 -2.54 29.29 -45.62
C ARG A 566 -3.39 30.53 -45.94
N PRO A 567 -2.81 31.62 -46.54
CA PRO A 567 -3.62 32.73 -46.96
C PRO A 567 -4.63 32.29 -48.00
N ALA A 568 -5.85 32.70 -47.89
CA ALA A 568 -6.93 32.49 -48.86
C ALA A 568 -6.74 33.21 -50.17
N ASP A 569 -5.53 33.74 -50.45
CA ASP A 569 -5.20 34.51 -51.62
C ASP A 569 -4.16 33.85 -52.49
N VAL A 570 -4.47 32.69 -53.05
CA VAL A 570 -4.00 32.32 -54.38
C VAL A 570 -5.24 32.11 -55.24
N ARG A 571 -5.95 33.21 -55.54
CA ARG A 571 -6.83 33.23 -56.71
C ARG A 571 -5.91 32.97 -57.89
N LEU A 572 -6.03 31.82 -58.48
CA LEU A 572 -5.50 31.50 -59.80
C LEU A 572 -6.01 32.59 -60.75
N ARG A 573 -5.12 33.51 -61.17
CA ARG A 573 -5.41 34.37 -62.33
C ARG A 573 -5.67 33.42 -63.50
N PRO A 574 -6.75 33.60 -64.26
CA PRO A 574 -6.95 32.86 -65.50
C PRO A 574 -5.81 33.21 -66.46
N THR A 575 -5.09 32.23 -66.91
CA THR A 575 -4.14 32.37 -68.03
C THR A 575 -4.93 32.83 -69.27
N PRO A 576 -4.52 33.90 -69.98
CA PRO A 576 -5.14 34.23 -71.25
C PRO A 576 -4.78 33.17 -72.29
N SER A 577 -5.77 32.73 -73.06
CA SER A 577 -5.64 31.87 -74.21
C SER A 577 -4.72 32.49 -75.26
N PRO A 578 -3.85 31.71 -75.94
CA PRO A 578 -3.06 32.23 -77.05
C PRO A 578 -3.95 32.28 -78.32
N SER A 579 -4.09 33.50 -78.86
CA SER A 579 -4.61 33.75 -80.20
C SER A 579 -3.55 33.37 -81.22
N ALA A 580 -4.00 32.67 -82.23
CA ALA A 580 -3.25 32.20 -83.41
C ALA A 580 -2.75 33.37 -84.23
N SER A 581 -1.53 33.33 -84.78
CA SER A 581 -1.23 33.62 -86.20
C SER A 581 0.28 33.67 -86.49
N GLN A 582 0.61 32.91 -87.53
CA GLN A 582 1.66 33.05 -88.54
C GLN A 582 3.06 32.50 -88.30
N LYS A 583 3.32 31.51 -89.12
CA LYS A 583 4.63 31.05 -89.73
C LYS A 583 5.19 32.10 -90.68
N PRO A 584 6.37 31.96 -91.39
CA PRO A 584 7.35 30.87 -91.36
C PRO A 584 8.82 31.30 -91.51
N ALA A 585 9.68 30.32 -91.60
CA ALA A 585 10.90 30.16 -92.47
C ALA A 585 12.29 30.16 -91.80
N THR A 586 12.92 29.06 -92.01
CA THR A 586 14.31 28.76 -92.53
C THR A 586 15.44 28.98 -91.55
N GLU A 587 16.38 28.13 -91.35
CA GLU A 587 17.08 27.07 -92.09
C GLU A 587 17.96 26.32 -91.07
N VAL A 588 18.19 25.06 -91.33
CA VAL A 588 19.18 24.12 -90.80
C VAL A 588 20.57 24.45 -91.42
N PRO A 589 21.76 24.04 -91.00
CA PRO A 589 22.08 22.67 -90.69
C PRO A 589 23.21 22.36 -89.68
N SER A 590 23.18 21.09 -89.32
CA SER A 590 24.26 20.09 -89.24
C SER A 590 25.18 20.02 -88.03
N THR A 591 25.00 18.95 -87.35
CA THR A 591 25.87 17.89 -86.84
C THR A 591 27.36 17.87 -87.40
N PRO A 592 28.38 17.14 -86.84
CA PRO A 592 28.26 15.90 -86.06
C PRO A 592 29.34 15.66 -84.96
N ALA A 593 29.02 14.76 -84.05
CA ALA A 593 29.65 13.45 -83.74
C ALA A 593 31.11 13.36 -83.23
N ALA A 594 31.21 12.44 -82.34
CA ALA A 594 32.23 11.43 -82.03
C ALA A 594 33.04 11.74 -80.77
N ALA A 595 32.87 10.96 -79.72
CA ALA A 595 33.31 9.60 -79.45
C ALA A 595 34.75 9.51 -78.89
N VAL A 596 34.82 8.62 -77.89
CA VAL A 596 35.97 7.77 -77.54
C VAL A 596 36.81 8.15 -76.33
N ALA A 597 36.56 7.46 -75.22
CA ALA A 597 37.39 6.50 -74.47
C ALA A 597 38.84 6.97 -74.03
N GLY A 598 39.12 6.54 -72.85
CA GLY A 598 40.50 6.12 -72.52
C GLY A 598 40.98 6.47 -71.14
N ASP A 599 40.90 5.49 -70.28
CA ASP A 599 41.90 5.01 -69.30
C ASP A 599 42.99 5.90 -68.76
N GLY A 600 43.28 5.71 -67.47
CA GLY A 600 44.69 5.63 -67.04
C GLY A 600 45.04 6.40 -65.79
N ALA A 601 44.95 5.71 -64.69
CA ALA A 601 46.03 5.50 -63.69
C ALA A 601 46.90 6.65 -63.17
N SER A 602 47.01 6.68 -61.90
CA SER A 602 48.29 6.71 -61.14
C SER A 602 48.80 8.03 -60.56
N ALA A 603 48.88 7.95 -59.26
CA ALA A 603 50.03 8.26 -58.42
C ALA A 603 50.31 9.72 -57.97
N ALA A 604 50.21 9.80 -56.69
CA ALA A 604 51.30 10.20 -55.78
C ALA A 604 51.64 11.66 -55.55
N ALA A 605 51.70 11.93 -54.31
CA ALA A 605 52.70 12.67 -53.54
C ALA A 605 52.49 14.16 -53.24
N SER A 606 52.28 14.35 -51.93
CA SER A 606 53.23 15.04 -51.05
C SER A 606 53.13 16.56 -50.91
N SER A 607 53.15 16.88 -49.69
CA SER A 607 53.82 17.91 -48.87
C SER A 607 52.96 19.11 -48.47
N ALA A 608 52.68 19.12 -47.16
CA ALA A 608 53.37 19.86 -46.13
C ALA A 608 53.20 21.40 -46.18
N ALA A 609 52.59 21.95 -45.19
CA ALA A 609 53.20 22.74 -44.16
C ALA A 609 52.30 23.85 -43.54
N LYS A 610 52.28 23.84 -42.23
CA LYS A 610 52.36 24.96 -41.25
C LYS A 610 51.20 25.95 -41.14
N SER A 611 50.56 25.90 -39.97
CA SER A 611 50.84 26.55 -38.66
C SER A 611 50.11 27.88 -38.47
N ALA A 612 49.40 27.98 -37.42
CA ALA A 612 49.37 29.04 -36.39
C ALA A 612 48.13 28.80 -35.44
N SER A 613 48.22 28.33 -34.31
CA SER A 613 48.46 28.76 -32.93
C SER A 613 47.64 29.96 -32.44
N LYS A 614 46.73 29.61 -31.45
CA LYS A 614 46.45 30.27 -30.15
C LYS A 614 45.44 31.43 -30.08
N PRO A 615 44.87 31.76 -28.87
CA PRO A 615 45.03 31.16 -27.54
C PRO A 615 43.73 31.01 -26.72
N LYS A 616 43.82 30.26 -25.60
CA LYS A 616 42.89 30.15 -24.45
C LYS A 616 42.83 31.43 -23.61
N PRO A 617 41.75 31.72 -22.93
CA PRO A 617 41.77 32.58 -21.72
C PRO A 617 41.72 31.78 -20.43
N LYS A 618 42.46 32.28 -19.42
CA LYS A 618 42.70 31.79 -18.08
C LYS A 618 41.52 32.03 -17.13
N PRO A 619 41.49 31.31 -15.97
CA PRO A 619 40.40 31.40 -14.98
C PRO A 619 40.57 32.60 -14.05
N LYS A 620 39.45 33.19 -13.63
CA LYS A 620 39.40 34.21 -12.54
C LYS A 620 39.20 33.56 -11.19
N LYS A 621 40.04 33.99 -10.25
CA LYS A 621 40.16 33.62 -8.85
C LYS A 621 38.94 34.00 -8.02
N ALA A 622 38.70 33.16 -7.02
CA ALA A 622 37.83 33.32 -5.88
C ALA A 622 38.06 34.58 -5.06
N LYS A 623 37.00 35.13 -4.53
CA LYS A 623 37.04 35.93 -3.29
C LYS A 623 36.15 35.29 -2.22
N SER A 624 36.84 34.86 -1.18
CA SER A 624 36.36 34.54 0.15
C SER A 624 35.53 35.69 0.77
N LYS A 625 34.38 35.36 1.38
CA LYS A 625 33.94 36.07 2.58
C LYS A 625 33.27 35.10 3.56
N ARG A 626 33.82 35.13 4.74
CA ARG A 626 33.47 34.46 5.99
C ARG A 626 32.20 35.05 6.63
N ARG A 627 31.60 34.20 7.53
CA ARG A 627 30.72 34.52 8.69
C ARG A 627 29.24 34.70 8.36
N PHE A 628 28.34 34.03 9.02
CA PHE A 628 28.18 33.44 10.37
C PHE A 628 27.60 32.04 10.31
#